data_8653355d9299c17d2af4ad159402e20a
#
_entry.id   8653355d9299c17d2af4ad159402e20a
#
_cell.length_a   1.000
_cell.length_b   1.000
_cell.length_c   1.000
_cell.angle_alpha   90.00
_cell.angle_beta   90.00
_cell.angle_gamma   90.00
#
_symmetry.space_group_name_H-M   'P 1'
#
loop_
_entity.id
_entity.type
_entity.pdbx_description
1 polymer ?
#
loop_
_entity_poly.entity_id
_entity_poly.type
_entity_poly.pdbx_seq_one_letter_code
_entity_poly.pdbx_strand_id
1 'polypeptide(L)'
;VKSATARHSPASAAPGGQPDGVEIQEKISAAARDLFLAEGVEAVTIRSIARRAGCSVGLLYHYFESKEDLLAHLLANTFARLNARLRRQAGSHAAPAARLRAVLAAYVRFGLDHPHDYELLFAARNPEQHPHLMQVFRTQGMACYDAILGCCEQCARAGLLARGPGAAEEVAQVLWAGCHGLVHLLNTAREFPFQARERLLKSHVEVLIRGALDGRRGGKAEKIASALNTVQSKRV
;
A
#
# COMPACT_ATOMS: atom_id res chain seq x y z
N VAL A 1 54.03 59.75 -15.68
CA VAL A 1 52.71 59.50 -15.10
C VAL A 1 51.87 58.73 -16.13
N LYS A 2 51.79 57.38 -15.97
CA LYS A 2 50.92 56.56 -16.81
C LYS A 2 49.93 55.80 -15.92
N SER A 3 48.67 56.14 -16.04
CA SER A 3 47.53 55.54 -15.38
C SER A 3 47.23 54.19 -16.03
N ALA A 4 47.16 53.15 -15.20
CA ALA A 4 46.78 51.79 -15.61
C ALA A 4 45.33 51.58 -15.24
N THR A 5 44.51 51.44 -16.28
CA THR A 5 43.07 51.12 -16.21
C THR A 5 42.92 49.61 -15.97
N ALA A 6 42.42 49.22 -14.80
CA ALA A 6 42.05 47.84 -14.48
C ALA A 6 40.77 47.44 -15.20
N ARG A 7 40.82 46.41 -16.06
CA ARG A 7 39.67 45.79 -16.68
C ARG A 7 39.02 44.82 -15.72
N HIS A 8 37.79 45.08 -15.34
CA HIS A 8 36.91 44.14 -14.67
C HIS A 8 36.47 43.05 -15.69
N SER A 9 36.87 41.81 -15.43
CA SER A 9 36.30 40.62 -16.08
C SER A 9 34.99 40.29 -15.36
N PRO A 10 33.88 40.00 -16.11
CA PRO A 10 32.67 39.52 -15.51
C PRO A 10 32.91 38.06 -15.04
N ALA A 11 32.50 37.78 -13.81
CA ALA A 11 32.50 36.45 -13.24
C ALA A 11 31.68 35.47 -14.14
N SER A 12 32.35 34.42 -14.57
CA SER A 12 31.73 33.27 -15.27
C SER A 12 30.67 32.66 -14.34
N ALA A 13 29.41 32.73 -14.76
CA ALA A 13 28.34 31.93 -14.16
C ALA A 13 28.71 30.46 -14.31
N ALA A 14 28.75 29.73 -13.19
CA ALA A 14 28.93 28.28 -13.21
C ALA A 14 27.83 27.62 -14.05
N PRO A 15 28.14 26.64 -14.91
CA PRO A 15 27.12 25.91 -15.64
C PRO A 15 26.29 25.14 -14.62
N GLY A 16 24.98 25.43 -14.56
CA GLY A 16 24.00 24.59 -13.85
C GLY A 16 24.15 23.18 -14.40
N GLY A 17 24.61 22.23 -13.55
CA GLY A 17 24.74 20.85 -13.92
C GLY A 17 23.40 20.34 -14.47
N GLN A 18 23.43 19.63 -15.60
CA GLN A 18 22.25 18.92 -16.07
C GLN A 18 21.76 18.04 -14.92
N PRO A 19 20.46 18.10 -14.58
CA PRO A 19 19.92 17.29 -13.50
C PRO A 19 20.20 15.82 -13.80
N ASP A 20 20.68 15.10 -12.80
CA ASP A 20 20.98 13.67 -12.90
C ASP A 20 19.73 12.95 -13.42
N GLY A 21 19.88 11.93 -14.29
CA GLY A 21 18.73 11.23 -14.87
C GLY A 21 17.74 10.71 -13.83
N VAL A 22 18.25 10.35 -12.64
CA VAL A 22 17.44 9.97 -11.46
C VAL A 22 16.58 11.13 -10.97
N GLU A 23 17.13 12.36 -10.89
CA GLU A 23 16.39 13.54 -10.45
C GLU A 23 15.23 13.89 -11.40
N ILE A 24 15.42 13.74 -12.69
CA ILE A 24 14.36 13.98 -13.68
C ILE A 24 13.26 12.91 -13.56
N GLN A 25 13.63 11.66 -13.44
CA GLN A 25 12.69 10.56 -13.27
C GLN A 25 11.84 10.74 -12.00
N GLU A 26 12.45 11.19 -10.90
CA GLU A 26 11.74 11.52 -9.66
C GLU A 26 10.79 12.70 -9.83
N LYS A 27 11.18 13.77 -10.53
CA LYS A 27 10.32 14.92 -10.84
C LYS A 27 9.10 14.53 -11.69
N ILE A 28 9.30 13.70 -12.72
CA ILE A 28 8.21 13.16 -13.53
C ILE A 28 7.29 12.30 -12.66
N SER A 29 7.83 11.43 -11.84
CA SER A 29 7.09 10.53 -10.95
C SER A 29 6.26 11.30 -9.92
N ALA A 30 6.81 12.35 -9.30
CA ALA A 30 6.09 13.22 -8.38
C ALA A 30 4.95 13.98 -9.07
N ALA A 31 5.23 14.59 -10.23
CA ALA A 31 4.23 15.31 -11.01
C ALA A 31 3.07 14.42 -11.46
N ALA A 32 3.38 13.19 -11.89
CA ALA A 32 2.36 12.21 -12.29
C ALA A 32 1.49 11.78 -11.10
N ARG A 33 2.10 11.49 -9.94
CA ARG A 33 1.37 11.13 -8.72
C ARG A 33 0.38 12.21 -8.33
N ASP A 34 0.83 13.48 -8.26
CA ASP A 34 -0.01 14.61 -7.89
C ASP A 34 -1.22 14.74 -8.83
N LEU A 35 -0.99 14.63 -10.14
CA LEU A 35 -2.05 14.75 -11.14
C LEU A 35 -3.03 13.56 -11.08
N PHE A 36 -2.52 12.33 -10.98
CA PHE A 36 -3.37 11.14 -10.88
C PHE A 36 -4.32 11.17 -9.66
N LEU A 37 -3.85 11.71 -8.56
CA LEU A 37 -4.67 11.86 -7.35
C LEU A 37 -5.67 13.02 -7.46
N ALA A 38 -5.28 14.13 -8.10
CA ALA A 38 -6.13 15.32 -8.21
C ALA A 38 -7.21 15.17 -9.27
N GLU A 39 -6.88 14.59 -10.42
CA GLU A 39 -7.75 14.59 -11.63
C GLU A 39 -8.23 13.17 -11.99
N GLY A 40 -7.67 12.13 -11.37
CA GLY A 40 -7.87 10.73 -11.75
C GLY A 40 -6.97 10.29 -12.90
N VAL A 41 -6.63 9.00 -12.91
CA VAL A 41 -5.70 8.42 -13.91
C VAL A 41 -6.16 8.62 -15.33
N GLU A 42 -7.48 8.50 -15.59
CA GLU A 42 -8.04 8.56 -16.93
C GLU A 42 -7.95 9.98 -17.55
N ALA A 43 -8.18 11.03 -16.74
CA ALA A 43 -8.18 12.41 -17.21
C ALA A 43 -6.77 12.95 -17.49
N VAL A 44 -5.75 12.41 -16.84
CA VAL A 44 -4.36 12.89 -16.94
C VAL A 44 -3.72 12.46 -18.26
N THR A 45 -2.98 13.39 -18.87
CA THR A 45 -2.24 13.16 -20.12
C THR A 45 -0.73 13.27 -19.93
N ILE A 46 0.05 12.60 -20.77
CA ILE A 46 1.52 12.73 -20.80
C ILE A 46 1.95 14.21 -20.93
N ARG A 47 1.22 15.01 -21.72
CA ARG A 47 1.51 16.43 -21.88
C ARG A 47 1.30 17.23 -20.59
N SER A 48 0.25 16.94 -19.82
CA SER A 48 0.02 17.59 -18.53
C SER A 48 1.10 17.21 -17.52
N ILE A 49 1.53 15.94 -17.50
CA ILE A 49 2.62 15.48 -16.64
C ILE A 49 3.94 16.16 -16.99
N ALA A 50 4.33 16.18 -18.29
CA ALA A 50 5.57 16.82 -18.76
C ALA A 50 5.60 18.32 -18.38
N ARG A 51 4.49 19.03 -18.63
CA ARG A 51 4.34 20.45 -18.23
C ARG A 51 4.50 20.63 -16.70
N ARG A 52 3.88 19.79 -15.90
CA ARG A 52 3.96 19.85 -14.43
C ARG A 52 5.36 19.52 -13.91
N ALA A 53 6.05 18.56 -14.55
CA ALA A 53 7.42 18.18 -14.22
C ALA A 53 8.47 19.18 -14.71
N GLY A 54 8.09 20.15 -15.54
CA GLY A 54 9.03 21.12 -16.14
C GLY A 54 9.96 20.49 -17.18
N CYS A 55 9.52 19.46 -17.89
CA CYS A 55 10.30 18.78 -18.91
C CYS A 55 9.58 18.72 -20.27
N SER A 56 10.32 18.36 -21.32
CA SER A 56 9.72 18.13 -22.64
C SER A 56 8.99 16.78 -22.67
N VAL A 57 7.97 16.66 -23.53
CA VAL A 57 7.27 15.39 -23.77
C VAL A 57 8.23 14.32 -24.30
N GLY A 58 9.19 14.70 -25.16
CA GLY A 58 10.22 13.79 -25.67
C GLY A 58 11.11 13.22 -24.55
N LEU A 59 11.48 14.09 -23.58
CA LEU A 59 12.26 13.64 -22.42
C LEU A 59 11.46 12.69 -21.52
N LEU A 60 10.16 12.92 -21.35
CA LEU A 60 9.28 12.01 -20.59
C LEU A 60 9.23 10.64 -21.27
N TYR A 61 9.05 10.58 -22.59
CA TYR A 61 9.05 9.33 -23.36
C TYR A 61 10.41 8.61 -23.37
N HIS A 62 11.50 9.30 -23.08
CA HIS A 62 12.79 8.65 -22.86
C HIS A 62 12.81 7.77 -21.60
N TYR A 63 12.04 8.12 -20.57
CA TYR A 63 11.98 7.38 -19.30
C TYR A 63 10.80 6.41 -19.20
N PHE A 64 9.68 6.73 -19.83
CA PHE A 64 8.42 5.98 -19.72
C PHE A 64 7.75 5.86 -21.09
N GLU A 65 7.48 4.63 -21.52
CA GLU A 65 6.91 4.34 -22.82
C GLU A 65 5.45 4.83 -22.96
N SER A 66 4.72 4.87 -21.85
CA SER A 66 3.31 5.28 -21.79
C SER A 66 2.93 5.86 -20.43
N LYS A 67 1.71 6.39 -20.31
CA LYS A 67 1.12 6.82 -19.05
C LYS A 67 0.95 5.62 -18.09
N GLU A 68 0.56 4.48 -18.63
CA GLU A 68 0.34 3.23 -17.91
C GLU A 68 1.65 2.65 -17.40
N ASP A 69 2.76 2.75 -18.16
CA ASP A 69 4.10 2.37 -17.73
C ASP A 69 4.57 3.26 -16.57
N LEU A 70 4.38 4.57 -16.67
CA LEU A 70 4.66 5.49 -15.57
C LEU A 70 3.83 5.17 -14.31
N LEU A 71 2.54 4.85 -14.47
CA LEU A 71 1.69 4.43 -13.35
C LEU A 71 2.18 3.11 -12.76
N ALA A 72 2.51 2.12 -13.59
CA ALA A 72 3.06 0.84 -13.16
C ALA A 72 4.36 1.03 -12.35
N HIS A 73 5.24 1.93 -12.79
CA HIS A 73 6.45 2.30 -12.05
C HIS A 73 6.15 2.89 -10.66
N LEU A 74 5.19 3.81 -10.56
CA LEU A 74 4.76 4.41 -9.29
C LEU A 74 4.20 3.36 -8.33
N LEU A 75 3.33 2.48 -8.84
CA LEU A 75 2.75 1.39 -8.04
C LEU A 75 3.83 0.39 -7.59
N ALA A 76 4.75 0.02 -8.49
CA ALA A 76 5.85 -0.89 -8.16
C ALA A 76 6.72 -0.34 -7.01
N ASN A 77 7.09 0.93 -7.06
CA ASN A 77 7.87 1.59 -6.02
C ASN A 77 7.13 1.63 -4.69
N THR A 78 5.82 1.91 -4.72
CA THR A 78 4.99 1.94 -3.51
C THR A 78 4.85 0.54 -2.89
N PHE A 79 4.56 -0.48 -3.71
CA PHE A 79 4.52 -1.87 -3.24
C PHE A 79 5.86 -2.35 -2.72
N ALA A 80 6.98 -1.99 -3.36
CA ALA A 80 8.31 -2.38 -2.89
C ALA A 80 8.60 -1.85 -1.47
N ARG A 81 8.22 -0.59 -1.20
CA ARG A 81 8.36 0.03 0.13
C ARG A 81 7.46 -0.63 1.17
N LEU A 82 6.21 -0.91 0.81
CA LEU A 82 5.26 -1.64 1.68
C LEU A 82 5.78 -3.06 1.96
N ASN A 83 6.17 -3.80 0.92
CA ASN A 83 6.72 -5.15 1.04
C ASN A 83 7.93 -5.21 1.96
N ALA A 84 8.87 -4.25 1.84
CA ALA A 84 10.04 -4.20 2.71
C ALA A 84 9.65 -4.03 4.19
N ARG A 85 8.64 -3.19 4.48
CA ARG A 85 8.11 -3.02 5.86
C ARG A 85 7.46 -4.30 6.39
N LEU A 86 6.59 -4.94 5.57
CA LEU A 86 5.87 -6.15 5.98
C LEU A 86 6.84 -7.33 6.20
N ARG A 87 7.76 -7.57 5.27
CA ARG A 87 8.77 -8.65 5.38
C ARG A 87 9.63 -8.51 6.62
N ARG A 88 10.03 -7.29 6.98
CA ARG A 88 10.80 -7.04 8.21
C ARG A 88 10.04 -7.48 9.46
N GLN A 89 8.73 -7.25 9.53
CA GLN A 89 7.91 -7.69 10.66
C GLN A 89 7.64 -9.21 10.60
N ALA A 90 7.33 -9.74 9.42
CA ALA A 90 7.07 -11.16 9.20
C ALA A 90 8.30 -12.04 9.49
N GLY A 91 9.51 -11.54 9.25
CA GLY A 91 10.78 -12.24 9.53
C GLY A 91 11.27 -12.12 10.97
N SER A 92 10.55 -11.46 11.88
CA SER A 92 10.96 -11.33 13.27
C SER A 92 10.85 -12.66 14.03
N HIS A 93 11.68 -12.83 15.10
CA HIS A 93 11.67 -14.02 15.97
C HIS A 93 10.51 -14.03 16.99
N ALA A 94 9.58 -13.09 16.91
CA ALA A 94 8.43 -13.02 17.81
C ALA A 94 7.49 -14.22 17.64
N ALA A 95 6.69 -14.50 18.68
CA ALA A 95 5.64 -15.51 18.60
C ALA A 95 4.65 -15.23 17.45
N PRO A 96 4.03 -16.26 16.84
CA PRO A 96 3.19 -16.09 15.63
C PRO A 96 2.12 -15.01 15.76
N ALA A 97 1.36 -14.96 16.85
CA ALA A 97 0.34 -13.94 17.08
C ALA A 97 0.92 -12.51 17.20
N ALA A 98 2.09 -12.36 17.84
CA ALA A 98 2.77 -11.08 17.96
C ALA A 98 3.32 -10.60 16.61
N ARG A 99 3.81 -11.52 15.80
CA ARG A 99 4.28 -11.27 14.43
C ARG A 99 3.14 -10.82 13.53
N LEU A 100 2.01 -11.54 13.54
CA LEU A 100 0.80 -11.15 12.79
C LEU A 100 0.35 -9.74 13.20
N ARG A 101 0.29 -9.44 14.50
CA ARG A 101 -0.03 -8.09 15.01
C ARG A 101 0.93 -7.04 14.46
N ALA A 102 2.22 -7.30 14.45
CA ALA A 102 3.24 -6.38 13.97
C ALA A 102 3.12 -6.12 12.45
N VAL A 103 2.82 -7.15 11.66
CA VAL A 103 2.59 -7.03 10.20
C VAL A 103 1.36 -6.18 9.92
N LEU A 104 0.22 -6.43 10.59
CA LEU A 104 -1.00 -5.62 10.40
C LEU A 104 -0.79 -4.17 10.83
N ALA A 105 -0.13 -3.93 11.95
CA ALA A 105 0.21 -2.58 12.40
C ALA A 105 1.13 -1.87 11.40
N ALA A 106 2.10 -2.57 10.81
CA ALA A 106 3.00 -2.01 9.81
C ALA A 106 2.26 -1.65 8.51
N TYR A 107 1.28 -2.48 8.09
CA TYR A 107 0.42 -2.20 6.95
C TYR A 107 -0.39 -0.92 7.16
N VAL A 108 -1.11 -0.81 8.29
CA VAL A 108 -1.92 0.37 8.59
C VAL A 108 -1.06 1.62 8.71
N ARG A 109 0.07 1.56 9.43
CA ARG A 109 1.00 2.70 9.53
C ARG A 109 1.51 3.15 8.17
N PHE A 110 1.87 2.21 7.29
CA PHE A 110 2.31 2.59 5.95
C PHE A 110 1.26 3.42 5.22
N GLY A 111 0.01 2.99 5.21
CA GLY A 111 -1.07 3.72 4.54
C GLY A 111 -1.38 5.08 5.17
N LEU A 112 -1.19 5.23 6.50
CA LEU A 112 -1.37 6.50 7.21
C LEU A 112 -0.18 7.46 7.06
N ASP A 113 1.04 6.91 6.98
CA ASP A 113 2.27 7.70 6.79
C ASP A 113 2.45 8.18 5.34
N HIS A 114 1.87 7.43 4.38
CA HIS A 114 2.00 7.67 2.94
C HIS A 114 0.62 7.66 2.26
N PRO A 115 -0.32 8.55 2.63
CA PRO A 115 -1.71 8.50 2.16
C PRO A 115 -1.83 8.58 0.65
N HIS A 116 -1.09 9.46 0.00
CA HIS A 116 -1.11 9.64 -1.45
C HIS A 116 -0.60 8.42 -2.19
N ASP A 117 0.53 7.85 -1.77
CA ASP A 117 1.07 6.63 -2.37
C ASP A 117 0.11 5.44 -2.17
N TYR A 118 -0.53 5.37 -0.99
CA TYR A 118 -1.48 4.31 -0.67
C TYR A 118 -2.78 4.41 -1.48
N GLU A 119 -3.33 5.62 -1.63
CA GLU A 119 -4.52 5.87 -2.45
C GLU A 119 -4.26 5.50 -3.92
N LEU A 120 -3.06 5.80 -4.44
CA LEU A 120 -2.69 5.47 -5.81
C LEU A 120 -2.71 3.96 -6.08
N LEU A 121 -2.38 3.10 -5.08
CA LEU A 121 -2.44 1.63 -5.23
C LEU A 121 -3.84 1.14 -5.62
N PHE A 122 -4.89 1.90 -5.28
CA PHE A 122 -6.29 1.53 -5.52
C PHE A 122 -6.99 2.49 -6.50
N ALA A 123 -6.26 3.46 -7.07
CA ALA A 123 -6.82 4.45 -8.01
C ALA A 123 -6.98 3.90 -9.44
N ALA A 124 -6.22 2.87 -9.81
CA ALA A 124 -6.30 2.28 -11.15
C ALA A 124 -7.63 1.53 -11.32
N ARG A 125 -8.46 2.02 -12.24
CA ARG A 125 -9.67 1.32 -12.69
C ARG A 125 -9.30 0.35 -13.81
N ASN A 126 -9.94 -0.82 -13.84
CA ASN A 126 -9.75 -1.84 -14.87
C ASN A 126 -8.27 -2.19 -15.14
N PRO A 127 -7.47 -2.50 -14.10
CA PRO A 127 -6.05 -2.82 -14.27
C PRO A 127 -5.83 -4.03 -15.18
N GLU A 128 -6.85 -4.88 -15.35
CA GLU A 128 -6.85 -6.04 -16.26
C GLU A 128 -6.69 -5.65 -17.74
N GLN A 129 -7.02 -4.42 -18.11
CA GLN A 129 -6.84 -3.89 -19.48
C GLN A 129 -5.39 -3.44 -19.74
N HIS A 130 -4.56 -3.39 -18.70
CA HIS A 130 -3.20 -2.89 -18.75
C HIS A 130 -2.22 -3.97 -18.27
N PRO A 131 -1.55 -4.71 -19.18
CA PRO A 131 -0.67 -5.83 -18.82
C PRO A 131 0.43 -5.49 -17.81
N HIS A 132 1.05 -4.32 -17.94
CA HIS A 132 2.10 -3.85 -17.02
C HIS A 132 1.56 -3.63 -15.60
N LEU A 133 0.38 -3.02 -15.46
CA LEU A 133 -0.28 -2.84 -14.16
C LEU A 133 -0.64 -4.19 -13.54
N MET A 134 -1.23 -5.09 -14.32
CA MET A 134 -1.56 -6.44 -13.86
C MET A 134 -0.33 -7.21 -13.39
N GLN A 135 0.80 -7.06 -14.08
CA GLN A 135 2.05 -7.69 -13.66
C GLN A 135 2.50 -7.18 -12.28
N VAL A 136 2.44 -5.88 -12.04
CA VAL A 136 2.77 -5.27 -10.73
C VAL A 136 1.86 -5.82 -9.63
N PHE A 137 0.53 -5.88 -9.87
CA PHE A 137 -0.41 -6.42 -8.89
C PHE A 137 -0.17 -7.91 -8.61
N ARG A 138 0.02 -8.72 -9.65
CA ARG A 138 0.25 -10.17 -9.52
C ARG A 138 1.56 -10.51 -8.80
N THR A 139 2.58 -9.67 -8.93
CA THR A 139 3.89 -9.93 -8.31
C THR A 139 4.00 -9.21 -6.96
N GLN A 140 4.01 -7.89 -6.99
CA GLN A 140 4.32 -7.09 -5.81
C GLN A 140 3.10 -6.88 -4.90
N GLY A 141 1.91 -6.72 -5.47
CA GLY A 141 0.66 -6.63 -4.71
C GLY A 141 0.40 -7.93 -3.96
N MET A 142 0.50 -9.08 -4.65
CA MET A 142 0.33 -10.39 -4.00
C MET A 142 1.38 -10.63 -2.93
N ALA A 143 2.64 -10.22 -3.11
CA ALA A 143 3.68 -10.38 -2.10
C ALA A 143 3.36 -9.62 -0.77
N CYS A 144 2.60 -8.51 -0.83
CA CYS A 144 2.10 -7.84 0.37
C CYS A 144 1.05 -8.70 1.10
N TYR A 145 0.14 -9.30 0.34
CA TYR A 145 -0.88 -10.20 0.87
C TYR A 145 -0.25 -11.48 1.45
N ASP A 146 0.72 -12.08 0.76
CA ASP A 146 1.44 -13.28 1.19
C ASP A 146 2.16 -13.09 2.52
N ALA A 147 2.62 -11.88 2.82
CA ALA A 147 3.21 -11.57 4.13
C ALA A 147 2.19 -11.70 5.27
N ILE A 148 0.94 -11.33 5.03
CA ILE A 148 -0.17 -11.48 6.00
C ILE A 148 -0.59 -12.95 6.07
N LEU A 149 -0.82 -13.59 4.92
CA LEU A 149 -1.20 -14.99 4.82
C LEU A 149 -0.20 -15.91 5.51
N GLY A 150 1.09 -15.74 5.24
CA GLY A 150 2.15 -16.55 5.87
C GLY A 150 2.17 -16.41 7.41
N CYS A 151 1.83 -15.23 7.96
CA CYS A 151 1.66 -15.07 9.39
C CYS A 151 0.40 -15.78 9.92
N CYS A 152 -0.70 -15.76 9.16
CA CYS A 152 -1.93 -16.51 9.51
C CYS A 152 -1.69 -18.01 9.49
N GLU A 153 -0.99 -18.54 8.49
CA GLU A 153 -0.59 -19.96 8.43
C GLU A 153 0.28 -20.38 9.61
N GLN A 154 1.22 -19.51 10.04
CA GLN A 154 2.03 -19.77 11.22
C GLN A 154 1.18 -19.81 12.49
N CYS A 155 0.17 -18.93 12.62
CA CYS A 155 -0.81 -18.98 13.70
C CYS A 155 -1.64 -20.27 13.64
N ALA A 156 -2.05 -20.72 12.44
CA ALA A 156 -2.78 -21.98 12.27
C ALA A 156 -1.92 -23.19 12.66
N ARG A 157 -0.65 -23.25 12.22
CA ARG A 157 0.31 -24.30 12.63
C ARG A 157 0.56 -24.33 14.15
N ALA A 158 0.59 -23.16 14.80
CA ALA A 158 0.68 -23.04 16.24
C ALA A 158 -0.65 -23.36 16.97
N GLY A 159 -1.69 -23.71 16.22
CA GLY A 159 -3.00 -24.03 16.74
C GLY A 159 -3.75 -22.82 17.31
N LEU A 160 -3.46 -21.61 16.89
CA LEU A 160 -4.08 -20.36 17.35
C LEU A 160 -5.30 -19.95 16.52
N LEU A 161 -5.45 -20.49 15.29
CA LEU A 161 -6.61 -20.27 14.41
C LEU A 161 -7.50 -21.52 14.38
N ALA A 162 -8.72 -21.35 13.87
CA ALA A 162 -9.61 -22.44 13.54
C ALA A 162 -8.92 -23.44 12.59
N ARG A 163 -9.24 -24.70 12.69
CA ARG A 163 -8.71 -25.76 11.82
C ARG A 163 -9.67 -25.98 10.66
N GLY A 164 -9.13 -26.16 9.49
CA GLY A 164 -9.86 -26.50 8.27
C GLY A 164 -9.15 -26.01 7.02
N PRO A 165 -9.48 -26.60 5.85
CA PRO A 165 -9.00 -26.12 4.56
C PRO A 165 -9.39 -24.65 4.37
N GLY A 166 -8.45 -23.80 3.93
CA GLY A 166 -8.72 -22.39 3.64
C GLY A 166 -8.89 -21.45 4.84
N ALA A 167 -8.88 -21.96 6.09
CA ALA A 167 -9.12 -21.12 7.27
C ALA A 167 -8.09 -19.98 7.44
N ALA A 168 -6.81 -20.21 7.12
CA ALA A 168 -5.79 -19.18 7.19
C ALA A 168 -5.98 -18.11 6.11
N GLU A 169 -6.41 -18.50 4.91
CA GLU A 169 -6.70 -17.60 3.80
C GLU A 169 -7.91 -16.71 4.10
N GLU A 170 -9.01 -17.29 4.58
CA GLU A 170 -10.20 -16.54 4.98
C GLU A 170 -9.86 -15.49 6.03
N VAL A 171 -9.14 -15.90 7.08
CA VAL A 171 -8.69 -14.99 8.14
C VAL A 171 -7.77 -13.90 7.57
N ALA A 172 -6.83 -14.24 6.68
CA ALA A 172 -5.93 -13.26 6.07
C ALA A 172 -6.70 -12.22 5.25
N GLN A 173 -7.72 -12.64 4.49
CA GLN A 173 -8.58 -11.74 3.72
C GLN A 173 -9.39 -10.80 4.62
N VAL A 174 -10.00 -11.32 5.68
CA VAL A 174 -10.76 -10.52 6.67
C VAL A 174 -9.85 -9.49 7.36
N LEU A 175 -8.66 -9.90 7.80
CA LEU A 175 -7.68 -9.02 8.44
C LEU A 175 -7.20 -7.93 7.48
N TRP A 176 -6.88 -8.30 6.25
CA TRP A 176 -6.48 -7.34 5.22
C TRP A 176 -7.58 -6.35 4.90
N ALA A 177 -8.80 -6.81 4.65
CA ALA A 177 -9.97 -5.97 4.39
C ALA A 177 -10.24 -4.98 5.54
N GLY A 178 -10.16 -5.44 6.79
CA GLY A 178 -10.31 -4.60 7.97
C GLY A 178 -9.24 -3.51 8.05
N CYS A 179 -7.98 -3.87 7.87
CA CYS A 179 -6.86 -2.92 7.88
C CYS A 179 -6.97 -1.90 6.73
N HIS A 180 -7.32 -2.37 5.51
CA HIS A 180 -7.55 -1.50 4.36
C HIS A 180 -8.69 -0.51 4.63
N GLY A 181 -9.83 -0.98 5.14
CA GLY A 181 -10.97 -0.14 5.48
C GLY A 181 -10.62 0.95 6.48
N LEU A 182 -9.85 0.64 7.53
CA LEU A 182 -9.39 1.64 8.50
C LEU A 182 -8.52 2.71 7.84
N VAL A 183 -7.52 2.31 7.04
CA VAL A 183 -6.64 3.25 6.34
C VAL A 183 -7.43 4.14 5.39
N HIS A 184 -8.32 3.54 4.59
CA HIS A 184 -9.17 4.28 3.65
C HIS A 184 -10.03 5.32 4.36
N LEU A 185 -10.74 4.95 5.43
CA LEU A 185 -11.57 5.87 6.18
C LEU A 185 -10.77 7.02 6.80
N LEU A 186 -9.62 6.75 7.41
CA LEU A 186 -8.79 7.78 8.04
C LEU A 186 -8.14 8.74 7.02
N ASN A 187 -7.95 8.31 5.79
CA ASN A 187 -7.42 9.15 4.73
C ASN A 187 -8.49 9.98 4.02
N THR A 188 -9.71 9.45 3.88
CA THR A 188 -10.77 10.06 3.05
C THR A 188 -11.83 10.80 3.85
N ALA A 189 -12.26 10.29 5.01
CA ALA A 189 -13.32 10.87 5.81
C ALA A 189 -12.79 11.92 6.81
N ARG A 190 -12.18 13.00 6.29
CA ARG A 190 -11.45 14.02 7.09
C ARG A 190 -12.31 14.76 8.10
N GLU A 191 -13.60 14.95 7.80
CA GLU A 191 -14.55 15.66 8.66
C GLU A 191 -15.11 14.78 9.79
N PHE A 192 -14.88 13.45 9.73
CA PHE A 192 -15.37 12.56 10.76
C PHE A 192 -14.49 12.66 12.03
N PRO A 193 -15.09 12.81 13.23
CA PRO A 193 -14.33 13.01 14.48
C PRO A 193 -13.74 11.70 15.01
N PHE A 194 -12.78 11.17 14.30
CA PHE A 194 -12.05 9.96 14.73
C PHE A 194 -11.31 10.20 16.05
N GLN A 195 -11.15 9.14 16.83
CA GLN A 195 -10.22 9.11 17.94
C GLN A 195 -8.77 9.26 17.43
N ALA A 196 -7.82 9.55 18.33
CA ALA A 196 -6.42 9.68 17.99
C ALA A 196 -5.93 8.46 17.17
N ARG A 197 -5.28 8.71 16.03
CA ARG A 197 -4.87 7.69 15.03
C ARG A 197 -4.15 6.51 15.65
N GLU A 198 -3.15 6.74 16.50
CA GLU A 198 -2.40 5.66 17.15
C GLU A 198 -3.26 4.81 18.10
N ARG A 199 -4.19 5.44 18.81
CA ARG A 199 -5.14 4.73 19.68
C ARG A 199 -6.06 3.85 18.85
N LEU A 200 -6.61 4.41 17.78
CA LEU A 200 -7.54 3.71 16.90
C LEU A 200 -6.85 2.55 16.17
N LEU A 201 -5.62 2.76 15.66
CA LEU A 201 -4.81 1.71 15.06
C LEU A 201 -4.60 0.54 16.02
N LYS A 202 -4.12 0.82 17.25
CA LYS A 202 -3.87 -0.21 18.25
C LYS A 202 -5.15 -0.99 18.59
N SER A 203 -6.25 -0.28 18.84
CA SER A 203 -7.53 -0.91 19.16
C SER A 203 -8.07 -1.74 17.99
N HIS A 204 -7.99 -1.23 16.77
CA HIS A 204 -8.46 -1.92 15.57
C HIS A 204 -7.70 -3.23 15.34
N VAL A 205 -6.35 -3.16 15.34
CA VAL A 205 -5.52 -4.35 15.16
C VAL A 205 -5.78 -5.37 16.28
N GLU A 206 -5.95 -4.92 17.53
CA GLU A 206 -6.22 -5.83 18.65
C GLU A 206 -7.58 -6.50 18.53
N VAL A 207 -8.64 -5.78 18.11
CA VAL A 207 -9.98 -6.34 17.87
C VAL A 207 -9.93 -7.40 16.76
N LEU A 208 -9.26 -7.09 15.65
CA LEU A 208 -9.10 -8.03 14.53
C LEU A 208 -8.35 -9.30 14.96
N ILE A 209 -7.24 -9.14 15.68
CA ILE A 209 -6.43 -10.28 16.15
C ILE A 209 -7.22 -11.14 17.14
N ARG A 210 -7.92 -10.53 18.10
CA ARG A 210 -8.75 -11.29 19.05
C ARG A 210 -9.85 -12.04 18.32
N GLY A 211 -10.57 -11.40 17.41
CA GLY A 211 -11.60 -12.06 16.61
C GLY A 211 -11.05 -13.27 15.83
N ALA A 212 -9.88 -13.12 15.21
CA ALA A 212 -9.23 -14.17 14.45
C ALA A 212 -8.74 -15.35 15.35
N LEU A 213 -8.16 -15.05 16.51
CA LEU A 213 -7.57 -16.06 17.40
C LEU A 213 -8.62 -16.73 18.34
N ASP A 214 -9.69 -16.01 18.71
CA ASP A 214 -10.80 -16.54 19.53
C ASP A 214 -11.80 -17.40 18.74
N GLY A 215 -11.70 -17.46 17.43
CA GLY A 215 -12.54 -18.27 16.52
C GLY A 215 -12.63 -19.77 16.89
N ARG A 216 -11.78 -20.24 17.83
CA ARG A 216 -11.93 -21.56 18.49
C ARG A 216 -13.25 -21.72 19.24
N ARG A 217 -13.90 -20.62 19.65
CA ARG A 217 -15.17 -20.65 20.39
C ARG A 217 -16.38 -20.80 19.48
N GLY A 218 -16.26 -20.48 18.19
CA GLY A 218 -17.32 -20.64 17.19
C GLY A 218 -17.77 -22.10 16.98
N GLY A 219 -16.85 -23.06 17.07
CA GLY A 219 -17.17 -24.48 17.03
C GLY A 219 -18.10 -24.99 18.16
N LYS A 220 -18.22 -24.23 19.24
CA LYS A 220 -19.22 -24.51 20.29
C LYS A 220 -20.59 -23.93 19.89
N ALA A 221 -20.65 -22.77 19.25
CA ALA A 221 -21.88 -22.18 18.77
C ALA A 221 -22.48 -22.96 17.60
N GLU A 222 -21.68 -23.45 16.65
CA GLU A 222 -22.12 -24.33 15.57
C GLU A 222 -22.63 -25.68 16.08
N LYS A 223 -21.97 -26.28 17.08
CA LYS A 223 -22.47 -27.50 17.70
C LYS A 223 -23.79 -27.28 18.45
N ILE A 224 -23.98 -26.13 19.06
CA ILE A 224 -25.24 -25.77 19.72
C ILE A 224 -26.33 -25.50 18.67
N ALA A 225 -26.02 -24.78 17.59
CA ALA A 225 -26.96 -24.54 16.48
C ALA A 225 -27.33 -25.84 15.75
N SER A 226 -26.38 -26.73 15.50
CA SER A 226 -26.63 -28.07 14.93
C SER A 226 -27.45 -28.94 15.86
N ALA A 227 -27.20 -28.90 17.17
CA ALA A 227 -27.98 -29.63 18.18
C ALA A 227 -29.42 -29.10 18.26
N LEU A 228 -29.62 -27.78 18.20
CA LEU A 228 -30.96 -27.15 18.19
C LEU A 228 -31.75 -27.50 16.94
N ASN A 229 -31.13 -27.50 15.75
CA ASN A 229 -31.77 -27.91 14.51
C ASN A 229 -32.13 -29.40 14.51
N THR A 230 -31.32 -30.26 15.13
CA THR A 230 -31.62 -31.70 15.27
C THR A 230 -32.77 -31.95 16.24
N VAL A 231 -32.96 -31.12 17.26
CA VAL A 231 -34.08 -31.21 18.20
C VAL A 231 -35.39 -30.71 17.54
N GLN A 232 -35.32 -29.67 16.70
CA GLN A 232 -36.50 -29.19 15.97
C GLN A 232 -36.98 -30.16 14.88
N SER A 233 -36.04 -30.85 14.20
CA SER A 233 -36.37 -31.83 13.18
C SER A 233 -36.98 -33.13 13.76
N LYS A 234 -36.87 -33.41 15.04
CA LYS A 234 -37.47 -34.56 15.73
C LYS A 234 -38.85 -34.28 16.34
N ARG A 235 -39.35 -33.05 16.19
CA ARG A 235 -40.66 -32.60 16.74
C ARG A 235 -41.74 -32.41 15.67
N VAL A 236 -41.44 -32.76 14.42
CA VAL A 236 -42.37 -32.85 13.29
C VAL A 236 -42.48 -34.31 12.92
#